data_bafb151c6c5ff98083d101c668db406b
#
_entry.id   bafb151c6c5ff98083d101c668db406b
#
_cell.length_a   1.000
_cell.length_b   1.000
_cell.length_c   1.000
_cell.angle_alpha   90.00
_cell.angle_beta   90.00
_cell.angle_gamma   90.00
#
_symmetry.space_group_name_H-M   'P 1'
#
loop_
_entity.id
_entity.type
_entity.pdbx_description
1 polymer ?
#
loop_
_entity_poly.entity_id
_entity_poly.type
_entity_poly.pdbx_seq_one_letter_code
_entity_poly.pdbx_strand_id
1 'polypeptide(L)'
;LAATLIGCGFDALGFTESNIIAVSLLGVLVTAVITTNRLCGILTSVVSVLVFNFFFTTPRLTFHFDDPNYIVTFTIMFIVTLLSGSLATRLKENAKQSAHTAYRTKILFETNQLLQKEQDENAVITVTAGQLMKLLKKDIVVYLSDGKGLATPNVFRAVNSIQEDLISENEKAVADWAFRNNKYAGATTDTLSSAKCLYLAIRVNQHVYGVAGIAVNGTPLDSFENSVLLSILGECALALENIKNAKEKEEAAVLAQNEQLRANLLRAISHDLRTPLTAISGSAGNLLANYKKMDDALREQTFTDIYDDSMWLINLVENLLAVTR
;
A
#
# COMPACT_ATOMS: atom_id res chain seq x y z
N LEU A 1 -36.36 -28.52 -19.46
CA LEU A 1 -36.60 -29.35 -20.66
C LEU A 1 -35.71 -30.59 -20.66
N ALA A 2 -34.38 -30.49 -20.58
CA ALA A 2 -33.51 -31.70 -20.64
C ALA A 2 -33.83 -32.67 -19.47
N ALA A 3 -33.99 -32.22 -18.26
CA ALA A 3 -34.36 -33.04 -17.11
C ALA A 3 -35.74 -33.72 -17.30
N THR A 4 -36.70 -33.02 -17.89
CA THR A 4 -38.03 -33.58 -18.22
C THR A 4 -37.94 -34.69 -19.24
N LEU A 5 -37.13 -34.50 -20.30
CA LEU A 5 -36.91 -35.54 -21.33
C LEU A 5 -36.23 -36.79 -20.75
N ILE A 6 -35.23 -36.62 -19.89
CA ILE A 6 -34.57 -37.71 -19.16
C ILE A 6 -35.57 -38.42 -18.23
N GLY A 7 -36.41 -37.66 -17.53
CA GLY A 7 -37.46 -38.17 -16.66
C GLY A 7 -38.49 -39.01 -17.43
N CYS A 8 -38.93 -38.55 -18.60
CA CYS A 8 -39.82 -39.36 -19.49
C CYS A 8 -39.14 -40.64 -19.98
N GLY A 9 -37.84 -40.61 -20.28
CA GLY A 9 -37.06 -41.79 -20.62
C GLY A 9 -37.01 -42.81 -19.45
N PHE A 10 -36.85 -42.35 -18.22
CA PHE A 10 -36.86 -43.18 -17.02
C PHE A 10 -38.22 -43.80 -16.76
N ASP A 11 -39.30 -43.02 -16.94
CA ASP A 11 -40.66 -43.54 -16.85
C ASP A 11 -40.97 -44.64 -17.88
N ALA A 12 -40.53 -44.41 -19.12
CA ALA A 12 -40.67 -45.41 -20.19
C ALA A 12 -39.89 -46.71 -19.95
N LEU A 13 -38.78 -46.63 -19.20
CA LEU A 13 -37.97 -47.78 -18.79
C LEU A 13 -38.45 -48.44 -17.49
N GLY A 14 -39.56 -47.94 -16.86
CA GLY A 14 -40.14 -48.51 -15.66
C GLY A 14 -39.40 -48.17 -14.35
N PHE A 15 -38.58 -47.11 -14.33
CA PHE A 15 -37.95 -46.66 -13.10
C PHE A 15 -38.97 -46.02 -12.15
N THR A 16 -38.65 -46.04 -10.85
CA THR A 16 -39.52 -45.48 -9.80
C THR A 16 -39.62 -43.94 -9.85
N GLU A 17 -40.72 -43.41 -9.40
CA GLU A 17 -40.94 -41.93 -9.29
C GLU A 17 -39.81 -41.23 -8.52
N SER A 18 -39.21 -41.89 -7.52
CA SER A 18 -38.06 -41.34 -6.76
C SER A 18 -36.86 -41.01 -7.64
N ASN A 19 -36.57 -41.78 -8.68
CA ASN A 19 -35.49 -41.52 -9.62
C ASN A 19 -35.79 -40.30 -10.50
N ILE A 20 -37.04 -40.15 -10.91
CA ILE A 20 -37.50 -39.00 -11.70
C ILE A 20 -37.43 -37.69 -10.90
N ILE A 21 -37.78 -37.75 -9.58
CA ILE A 21 -37.63 -36.61 -8.65
C ILE A 21 -36.15 -36.24 -8.57
N ALA A 22 -35.24 -37.22 -8.40
CA ALA A 22 -33.80 -36.96 -8.31
C ALA A 22 -33.25 -36.26 -9.58
N VAL A 23 -33.67 -36.68 -10.78
CA VAL A 23 -33.30 -36.07 -12.05
C VAL A 23 -33.84 -34.63 -12.15
N SER A 24 -35.06 -34.40 -11.72
CA SER A 24 -35.68 -33.07 -11.70
C SER A 24 -34.93 -32.10 -10.77
N LEU A 25 -34.56 -32.56 -9.55
CA LEU A 25 -33.76 -31.81 -8.60
C LEU A 25 -32.38 -31.47 -9.16
N LEU A 26 -31.72 -32.44 -9.81
CA LEU A 26 -30.43 -32.24 -10.48
C LEU A 26 -30.55 -31.18 -11.61
N GLY A 27 -31.62 -31.22 -12.39
CA GLY A 27 -31.90 -30.24 -13.44
C GLY A 27 -32.04 -28.81 -12.89
N VAL A 28 -32.73 -28.65 -11.75
CA VAL A 28 -32.85 -27.34 -11.08
C VAL A 28 -31.51 -26.86 -10.53
N LEU A 29 -30.72 -27.74 -9.94
CA LEU A 29 -29.41 -27.42 -9.38
C LEU A 29 -28.45 -26.97 -10.51
N VAL A 30 -28.40 -27.70 -11.63
CA VAL A 30 -27.59 -27.31 -12.81
C VAL A 30 -28.02 -25.96 -13.35
N THR A 31 -29.34 -25.72 -13.46
CA THR A 31 -29.87 -24.43 -13.92
C THR A 31 -29.47 -23.30 -12.96
N ALA A 32 -29.57 -23.52 -11.65
CA ALA A 32 -29.17 -22.54 -10.63
C ALA A 32 -27.68 -22.22 -10.68
N VAL A 33 -26.82 -23.19 -10.96
CA VAL A 33 -25.37 -22.99 -11.11
C VAL A 33 -25.04 -22.20 -12.38
N ILE A 34 -25.71 -22.47 -13.49
CA ILE A 34 -25.46 -21.79 -14.78
C ILE A 34 -26.03 -20.38 -14.78
N THR A 35 -27.22 -20.16 -14.20
CA THR A 35 -27.93 -18.89 -14.24
C THR A 35 -27.50 -17.97 -13.09
N THR A 36 -27.22 -16.71 -13.40
CA THR A 36 -26.73 -15.73 -12.41
C THR A 36 -27.86 -15.03 -11.66
N ASN A 37 -29.11 -15.13 -12.12
CA ASN A 37 -30.23 -14.39 -11.57
C ASN A 37 -31.03 -15.23 -10.56
N ARG A 38 -31.22 -14.72 -9.33
CA ARG A 38 -32.01 -15.36 -8.26
C ARG A 38 -33.45 -15.66 -8.67
N LEU A 39 -34.09 -14.73 -9.43
CA LEU A 39 -35.44 -14.91 -9.90
C LEU A 39 -35.58 -16.10 -10.83
N CYS A 40 -34.61 -16.33 -11.71
CA CYS A 40 -34.61 -17.49 -12.58
C CYS A 40 -34.53 -18.81 -11.81
N GLY A 41 -33.78 -18.87 -10.71
CA GLY A 41 -33.70 -20.05 -9.84
C GLY A 41 -35.07 -20.37 -9.19
N ILE A 42 -35.76 -19.36 -8.66
CA ILE A 42 -37.09 -19.51 -8.07
C ILE A 42 -38.11 -19.95 -9.12
N LEU A 43 -38.14 -19.29 -10.30
CA LEU A 43 -39.06 -19.65 -11.38
C LEU A 43 -38.81 -21.09 -11.87
N THR A 44 -37.56 -21.48 -12.02
CA THR A 44 -37.19 -22.86 -12.42
C THR A 44 -37.66 -23.88 -11.37
N SER A 45 -37.58 -23.55 -10.09
CA SER A 45 -38.07 -24.40 -9.00
C SER A 45 -39.57 -24.64 -9.09
N VAL A 46 -40.33 -23.55 -9.25
CA VAL A 46 -41.81 -23.63 -9.40
C VAL A 46 -42.18 -24.41 -10.64
N VAL A 47 -41.58 -24.10 -11.79
CA VAL A 47 -41.84 -24.80 -13.05
C VAL A 47 -41.47 -26.29 -12.94
N SER A 48 -40.40 -26.65 -12.26
CA SER A 48 -39.96 -28.04 -12.06
C SER A 48 -41.05 -28.86 -11.28
N VAL A 49 -41.60 -28.28 -10.22
CA VAL A 49 -42.70 -28.92 -9.46
C VAL A 49 -43.95 -29.09 -10.32
N LEU A 50 -44.34 -28.05 -11.07
CA LEU A 50 -45.51 -28.13 -11.95
C LEU A 50 -45.33 -29.14 -13.09
N VAL A 51 -44.16 -29.19 -13.69
CA VAL A 51 -43.85 -30.14 -14.73
C VAL A 51 -43.84 -31.57 -14.18
N PHE A 52 -43.28 -31.79 -13.00
CA PHE A 52 -43.32 -33.09 -12.35
C PHE A 52 -44.76 -33.54 -12.09
N ASN A 53 -45.61 -32.69 -11.53
CA ASN A 53 -47.02 -33.01 -11.28
C ASN A 53 -47.74 -33.33 -12.58
N PHE A 54 -47.56 -32.56 -13.66
CA PHE A 54 -48.26 -32.74 -14.90
C PHE A 54 -47.89 -34.04 -15.66
N PHE A 55 -46.61 -34.39 -15.70
CA PHE A 55 -46.15 -35.52 -16.51
C PHE A 55 -46.04 -36.85 -15.76
N PHE A 56 -45.76 -36.82 -14.44
CA PHE A 56 -45.35 -38.02 -13.71
C PHE A 56 -46.32 -38.40 -12.58
N THR A 57 -47.31 -37.54 -12.23
CA THR A 57 -48.28 -37.82 -11.16
C THR A 57 -49.59 -38.40 -11.77
N THR A 58 -50.20 -39.36 -11.12
CA THR A 58 -51.51 -39.91 -11.54
C THR A 58 -52.64 -39.12 -10.93
N PRO A 59 -53.72 -38.73 -11.73
CA PRO A 59 -53.91 -38.96 -13.16
C PRO A 59 -53.02 -38.07 -14.00
N ARG A 60 -52.27 -38.68 -14.96
CA ARG A 60 -51.33 -37.97 -15.85
C ARG A 60 -51.97 -36.90 -16.72
N LEU A 61 -51.19 -35.91 -17.12
CA LEU A 61 -51.57 -34.78 -17.96
C LEU A 61 -52.69 -33.89 -17.32
N THR A 62 -52.80 -33.97 -16.01
CA THR A 62 -53.68 -33.12 -15.23
C THR A 62 -52.93 -32.44 -14.09
N PHE A 63 -53.45 -31.36 -13.54
CA PHE A 63 -52.90 -30.77 -12.31
C PHE A 63 -53.62 -31.26 -11.04
N HIS A 64 -54.42 -32.33 -11.17
CA HIS A 64 -55.13 -33.00 -10.09
C HIS A 64 -54.26 -34.17 -9.56
N PHE A 65 -54.33 -34.45 -8.27
CA PHE A 65 -53.70 -35.59 -7.66
C PHE A 65 -54.67 -36.23 -6.67
N ASP A 66 -54.77 -37.55 -6.72
CA ASP A 66 -55.72 -38.30 -5.88
C ASP A 66 -55.13 -38.74 -4.54
N ASP A 67 -53.78 -38.90 -4.52
CA ASP A 67 -53.10 -39.33 -3.32
C ASP A 67 -52.54 -38.17 -2.48
N PRO A 68 -52.94 -37.99 -1.22
CA PRO A 68 -52.41 -36.96 -0.30
C PRO A 68 -50.90 -36.99 -0.10
N ASN A 69 -50.22 -38.11 -0.36
CA ASN A 69 -48.80 -38.24 -0.24
C ASN A 69 -48.02 -37.31 -1.24
N TYR A 70 -48.63 -36.98 -2.37
CA TYR A 70 -48.01 -36.03 -3.34
C TYR A 70 -47.89 -34.64 -2.78
N ILE A 71 -48.73 -34.17 -1.85
CA ILE A 71 -48.61 -32.88 -1.19
C ILE A 71 -47.27 -32.82 -0.43
N VAL A 72 -46.92 -33.87 0.29
CA VAL A 72 -45.63 -33.96 1.02
C VAL A 72 -44.47 -33.96 0.05
N THR A 73 -44.54 -34.75 -1.01
CA THR A 73 -43.52 -34.81 -2.07
C THR A 73 -43.26 -33.46 -2.73
N PHE A 74 -44.33 -32.75 -3.11
CA PHE A 74 -44.22 -31.41 -3.71
C PHE A 74 -43.64 -30.38 -2.74
N THR A 75 -44.05 -30.45 -1.48
CA THR A 75 -43.53 -29.54 -0.45
C THR A 75 -42.06 -29.77 -0.23
N ILE A 76 -41.58 -31.02 -0.09
CA ILE A 76 -40.19 -31.36 0.05
C ILE A 76 -39.40 -30.94 -1.20
N MET A 77 -39.91 -31.30 -2.39
CA MET A 77 -39.29 -30.93 -3.67
C MET A 77 -39.09 -29.42 -3.81
N PHE A 78 -40.13 -28.64 -3.47
CA PHE A 78 -40.09 -27.17 -3.47
C PHE A 78 -39.03 -26.62 -2.50
N ILE A 79 -39.04 -27.10 -1.25
CA ILE A 79 -38.05 -26.67 -0.23
C ILE A 79 -36.61 -27.01 -0.68
N VAL A 80 -36.37 -28.23 -1.15
CA VAL A 80 -35.04 -28.66 -1.58
C VAL A 80 -34.56 -27.84 -2.80
N THR A 81 -35.42 -27.57 -3.74
CA THR A 81 -35.07 -26.74 -4.92
C THR A 81 -34.76 -25.30 -4.53
N LEU A 82 -35.53 -24.69 -3.64
CA LEU A 82 -35.26 -23.33 -3.12
C LEU A 82 -33.92 -23.30 -2.36
N LEU A 83 -33.66 -24.26 -1.49
CA LEU A 83 -32.41 -24.32 -0.72
C LEU A 83 -31.22 -24.54 -1.65
N SER A 84 -31.32 -25.46 -2.59
CA SER A 84 -30.23 -25.77 -3.54
C SER A 84 -29.92 -24.55 -4.42
N GLY A 85 -30.96 -23.87 -4.95
CA GLY A 85 -30.81 -22.66 -5.75
C GLY A 85 -30.15 -21.51 -4.97
N SER A 86 -30.60 -21.30 -3.72
CA SER A 86 -30.02 -20.25 -2.88
C SER A 86 -28.56 -20.55 -2.50
N LEU A 87 -28.22 -21.83 -2.23
CA LEU A 87 -26.87 -22.28 -1.90
C LEU A 87 -25.93 -22.12 -3.10
N ALA A 88 -26.37 -22.54 -4.31
CA ALA A 88 -25.58 -22.39 -5.53
C ALA A 88 -25.24 -20.92 -5.81
N THR A 89 -26.19 -20.00 -5.64
CA THR A 89 -25.97 -18.56 -5.80
C THR A 89 -24.97 -18.04 -4.79
N ARG A 90 -25.10 -18.39 -3.52
CA ARG A 90 -24.16 -18.00 -2.45
C ARG A 90 -22.74 -18.52 -2.71
N LEU A 91 -22.60 -19.78 -3.14
CA LEU A 91 -21.29 -20.37 -3.48
C LEU A 91 -20.62 -19.60 -4.61
N LYS A 92 -21.38 -19.21 -5.65
CA LYS A 92 -20.85 -18.44 -6.77
C LYS A 92 -20.44 -17.03 -6.37
N GLU A 93 -21.25 -16.35 -5.55
CA GLU A 93 -20.91 -15.03 -5.00
C GLU A 93 -19.64 -15.11 -4.14
N ASN A 94 -19.55 -16.10 -3.24
CA ASN A 94 -18.38 -16.32 -2.41
C ASN A 94 -17.13 -16.65 -3.22
N ALA A 95 -17.24 -17.49 -4.24
CA ALA A 95 -16.13 -17.81 -5.14
C ALA A 95 -15.61 -16.57 -5.88
N LYS A 96 -16.53 -15.74 -6.38
CA LYS A 96 -16.18 -14.45 -7.03
C LYS A 96 -15.46 -13.52 -6.05
N GLN A 97 -16.00 -13.34 -4.85
CA GLN A 97 -15.41 -12.50 -3.82
C GLN A 97 -14.03 -13.01 -3.39
N SER A 98 -13.88 -14.34 -3.23
CA SER A 98 -12.59 -14.97 -2.90
C SER A 98 -11.56 -14.73 -4.00
N ALA A 99 -11.94 -14.87 -5.28
CA ALA A 99 -11.07 -14.59 -6.42
C ALA A 99 -10.63 -13.11 -6.46
N HIS A 100 -11.55 -12.16 -6.22
CA HIS A 100 -11.22 -10.73 -6.12
C HIS A 100 -10.24 -10.45 -4.97
N THR A 101 -10.47 -11.05 -3.79
CA THR A 101 -9.58 -10.89 -2.64
C THR A 101 -8.19 -11.46 -2.90
N ALA A 102 -8.11 -12.66 -3.48
CA ALA A 102 -6.83 -13.29 -3.84
C ALA A 102 -6.05 -12.44 -4.86
N TYR A 103 -6.73 -11.92 -5.89
CA TYR A 103 -6.11 -11.06 -6.89
C TYR A 103 -5.60 -9.74 -6.28
N ARG A 104 -6.40 -9.10 -5.40
CA ARG A 104 -5.99 -7.91 -4.66
C ARG A 104 -4.74 -8.18 -3.81
N THR A 105 -4.76 -9.26 -3.02
CA THR A 105 -3.62 -9.62 -2.17
C THR A 105 -2.36 -9.87 -2.99
N LYS A 106 -2.48 -10.53 -4.15
CA LYS A 106 -1.36 -10.77 -5.05
C LYS A 106 -0.76 -9.44 -5.56
N ILE A 107 -1.60 -8.52 -6.07
CA ILE A 107 -1.12 -7.22 -6.57
C ILE A 107 -0.42 -6.45 -5.47
N LEU A 108 -1.00 -6.39 -4.27
CA LEU A 108 -0.40 -5.66 -3.15
C LEU A 108 0.94 -6.28 -2.72
N PHE A 109 1.01 -7.60 -2.67
CA PHE A 109 2.27 -8.29 -2.34
C PHE A 109 3.36 -8.01 -3.37
N GLU A 110 3.04 -8.12 -4.67
CA GLU A 110 3.97 -7.79 -5.76
C GLU A 110 4.40 -6.32 -5.71
N THR A 111 3.46 -5.41 -5.47
CA THR A 111 3.75 -3.97 -5.34
C THR A 111 4.68 -3.70 -4.16
N ASN A 112 4.38 -4.25 -2.99
CA ASN A 112 5.20 -4.09 -1.80
C ASN A 112 6.62 -4.62 -2.01
N GLN A 113 6.78 -5.82 -2.62
CA GLN A 113 8.10 -6.36 -2.95
C GLN A 113 8.92 -5.47 -3.89
N LEU A 114 8.26 -4.81 -4.84
CA LEU A 114 8.93 -3.90 -5.76
C LEU A 114 9.33 -2.61 -5.05
N LEU A 115 8.41 -2.02 -4.27
CA LEU A 115 8.65 -0.77 -3.55
C LEU A 115 9.73 -0.88 -2.47
N GLN A 116 9.83 -2.03 -1.79
CA GLN A 116 10.87 -2.25 -0.77
C GLN A 116 12.31 -2.27 -1.31
N LYS A 117 12.48 -2.46 -2.61
CA LYS A 117 13.82 -2.45 -3.24
C LYS A 117 14.28 -1.05 -3.62
N GLU A 118 13.36 -0.10 -3.68
CA GLU A 118 13.64 1.24 -4.13
C GLU A 118 14.12 2.12 -2.95
N GLN A 119 15.14 2.92 -3.23
CA GLN A 119 15.73 3.87 -2.28
C GLN A 119 15.59 5.32 -2.74
N ASP A 120 14.97 5.53 -3.90
CA ASP A 120 14.74 6.84 -4.48
C ASP A 120 13.25 7.11 -4.68
N GLU A 121 12.81 8.32 -4.37
CA GLU A 121 11.41 8.73 -4.47
C GLU A 121 10.87 8.61 -5.91
N ASN A 122 11.68 8.96 -6.92
CA ASN A 122 11.29 8.85 -8.33
C ASN A 122 11.14 7.39 -8.78
N ALA A 123 11.98 6.50 -8.27
CA ALA A 123 11.84 5.06 -8.51
C ALA A 123 10.56 4.51 -7.90
N VAL A 124 10.22 4.91 -6.66
CA VAL A 124 8.96 4.55 -5.99
C VAL A 124 7.74 4.97 -6.81
N ILE A 125 7.67 6.22 -7.28
CA ILE A 125 6.54 6.67 -8.09
C ILE A 125 6.48 5.97 -9.45
N THR A 126 7.62 5.65 -10.05
CA THR A 126 7.67 4.92 -11.33
C THR A 126 7.11 3.51 -11.19
N VAL A 127 7.50 2.79 -10.14
CA VAL A 127 6.95 1.46 -9.80
C VAL A 127 5.45 1.56 -9.52
N THR A 128 5.03 2.53 -8.70
CA THR A 128 3.63 2.76 -8.35
C THR A 128 2.78 3.02 -9.59
N ALA A 129 3.21 3.97 -10.44
CA ALA A 129 2.52 4.29 -11.68
C ALA A 129 2.44 3.08 -12.62
N GLY A 130 3.52 2.30 -12.73
CA GLY A 130 3.55 1.06 -13.51
C GLY A 130 2.53 0.02 -13.03
N GLN A 131 2.37 -0.17 -11.72
CA GLN A 131 1.36 -1.07 -11.16
C GLN A 131 -0.07 -0.54 -11.38
N LEU A 132 -0.29 0.76 -11.20
CA LEU A 132 -1.58 1.40 -11.47
C LEU A 132 -1.97 1.31 -12.95
N MET A 133 -1.03 1.53 -13.87
CA MET A 133 -1.28 1.39 -15.32
C MET A 133 -1.62 -0.05 -15.71
N LYS A 134 -0.97 -1.06 -15.11
CA LYS A 134 -1.32 -2.47 -15.34
C LYS A 134 -2.74 -2.80 -14.87
N LEU A 135 -3.15 -2.24 -13.73
CA LEU A 135 -4.47 -2.46 -13.14
C LEU A 135 -5.57 -1.74 -13.93
N LEU A 136 -5.38 -0.43 -14.16
CA LEU A 136 -6.45 0.46 -14.63
C LEU A 136 -6.43 0.65 -16.16
N LYS A 137 -5.30 0.37 -16.83
CA LYS A 137 -5.07 0.65 -18.25
C LYS A 137 -5.32 2.11 -18.63
N LYS A 138 -5.00 3.02 -17.70
CA LYS A 138 -5.21 4.48 -17.80
C LYS A 138 -3.88 5.21 -17.62
N ASP A 139 -3.80 6.44 -18.14
CA ASP A 139 -2.67 7.32 -17.89
C ASP A 139 -2.65 7.79 -16.45
N ILE A 140 -1.45 7.90 -15.89
CA ILE A 140 -1.21 8.29 -14.51
C ILE A 140 -0.32 9.52 -14.47
N VAL A 141 -0.67 10.50 -13.66
CA VAL A 141 0.15 11.69 -13.37
C VAL A 141 0.48 11.69 -11.89
N VAL A 142 1.74 11.85 -11.54
CA VAL A 142 2.14 11.90 -10.13
C VAL A 142 2.88 13.20 -9.84
N TYR A 143 2.45 13.91 -8.82
CA TYR A 143 3.10 15.08 -8.25
C TYR A 143 3.66 14.71 -6.89
N LEU A 144 4.97 14.85 -6.69
CA LEU A 144 5.58 14.74 -5.36
C LEU A 144 5.51 16.09 -4.63
N SER A 145 5.54 16.03 -3.30
CA SER A 145 5.67 17.24 -2.46
C SER A 145 7.13 17.65 -2.37
N ASP A 146 7.43 18.94 -2.58
CA ASP A 146 8.75 19.53 -2.32
C ASP A 146 8.87 20.17 -0.92
N GLY A 147 7.88 19.93 -0.05
CA GLY A 147 7.79 20.50 1.30
C GLY A 147 7.13 21.88 1.37
N LYS A 148 6.98 22.57 0.21
CA LYS A 148 6.28 23.87 0.11
C LYS A 148 5.02 23.78 -0.76
N GLY A 149 4.95 22.77 -1.62
CA GLY A 149 3.84 22.54 -2.52
C GLY A 149 4.03 21.27 -3.34
N LEU A 150 3.51 21.28 -4.56
CA LEU A 150 3.68 20.19 -5.51
C LEU A 150 4.81 20.50 -6.49
N ALA A 151 5.74 19.57 -6.64
CA ALA A 151 6.82 19.60 -7.64
C ALA A 151 6.29 19.43 -9.06
N THR A 152 7.19 19.42 -10.04
CA THR A 152 6.85 19.14 -11.44
C THR A 152 6.24 17.74 -11.59
N PRO A 153 5.16 17.58 -12.41
CA PRO A 153 4.50 16.28 -12.55
C PRO A 153 5.32 15.28 -13.35
N ASN A 154 5.27 14.03 -12.93
CA ASN A 154 5.70 12.89 -13.70
C ASN A 154 4.49 12.27 -14.41
N VAL A 155 4.51 12.19 -15.75
CA VAL A 155 3.41 11.65 -16.55
C VAL A 155 3.79 10.27 -17.07
N PHE A 156 2.94 9.28 -16.80
CA PHE A 156 3.08 7.91 -17.25
C PHE A 156 1.93 7.56 -18.18
N ARG A 157 2.25 7.17 -19.43
CA ARG A 157 1.27 6.89 -20.47
C ARG A 157 1.01 5.40 -20.61
N ALA A 158 -0.27 5.02 -20.61
CA ALA A 158 -0.70 3.66 -20.89
C ALA A 158 -0.56 3.35 -22.38
N VAL A 159 -0.42 2.08 -22.75
CA VAL A 159 -0.38 1.63 -24.14
C VAL A 159 -1.73 1.95 -24.80
N ASN A 160 -1.71 2.60 -25.94
CA ASN A 160 -2.88 3.06 -26.72
C ASN A 160 -3.71 4.19 -26.05
N SER A 161 -3.11 5.00 -25.16
CA SER A 161 -3.80 6.18 -24.63
C SER A 161 -3.94 7.27 -25.68
N ILE A 162 -5.06 8.00 -25.63
CA ILE A 162 -5.23 9.25 -26.40
C ILE A 162 -4.29 10.28 -25.78
N GLN A 163 -3.56 11.00 -26.65
CA GLN A 163 -2.59 12.00 -26.20
C GLN A 163 -3.32 13.26 -25.70
N GLU A 164 -3.86 13.19 -24.48
CA GLU A 164 -4.50 14.33 -23.83
C GLU A 164 -3.48 15.15 -23.03
N ASP A 165 -3.72 16.46 -22.94
CA ASP A 165 -2.96 17.32 -22.04
C ASP A 165 -3.45 17.11 -20.60
N LEU A 166 -2.62 16.40 -19.82
CA LEU A 166 -2.89 16.06 -18.41
C LEU A 166 -2.12 16.96 -17.43
N ILE A 167 -1.44 18.00 -17.94
CA ILE A 167 -0.60 18.92 -17.14
C ILE A 167 -1.01 20.39 -17.30
N SER A 168 -2.23 20.63 -17.80
CA SER A 168 -2.74 22.00 -17.92
C SER A 168 -2.82 22.71 -16.56
N GLU A 169 -2.88 24.03 -16.56
CA GLU A 169 -3.03 24.83 -15.33
C GLU A 169 -4.28 24.43 -14.52
N ASN A 170 -5.37 24.03 -15.19
CA ASN A 170 -6.56 23.52 -14.51
C ASN A 170 -6.28 22.21 -13.78
N GLU A 171 -5.61 21.26 -14.43
CA GLU A 171 -5.24 19.97 -13.81
C GLU A 171 -4.33 20.18 -12.59
N LYS A 172 -3.33 21.07 -12.72
CA LYS A 172 -2.43 21.43 -11.62
C LYS A 172 -3.16 22.08 -10.45
N ALA A 173 -4.13 22.97 -10.71
CA ALA A 173 -4.92 23.61 -9.66
C ALA A 173 -5.77 22.58 -8.88
N VAL A 174 -6.33 21.59 -9.60
CA VAL A 174 -7.10 20.50 -8.98
C VAL A 174 -6.20 19.58 -8.14
N ALA A 175 -5.01 19.26 -8.65
CA ALA A 175 -4.00 18.48 -7.92
C ALA A 175 -3.56 19.22 -6.63
N ASP A 176 -3.29 20.53 -6.70
CA ASP A 176 -2.93 21.35 -5.55
C ASP A 176 -4.07 21.43 -4.50
N TRP A 177 -5.31 21.54 -4.99
CA TRP A 177 -6.47 21.48 -4.09
C TRP A 177 -6.57 20.13 -3.36
N ALA A 178 -6.39 19.00 -4.08
CA ALA A 178 -6.40 17.66 -3.49
C ALA A 178 -5.26 17.48 -2.46
N PHE A 179 -4.08 18.02 -2.75
CA PHE A 179 -2.93 18.05 -1.85
C PHE A 179 -3.23 18.77 -0.54
N ARG A 180 -3.72 20.02 -0.63
CA ARG A 180 -3.95 20.89 0.55
C ARG A 180 -5.13 20.40 1.41
N ASN A 181 -6.19 19.90 0.78
CA ASN A 181 -7.40 19.48 1.50
C ASN A 181 -7.38 18.00 1.90
N ASN A 182 -6.40 17.23 1.41
CA ASN A 182 -6.30 15.79 1.67
C ASN A 182 -7.58 15.02 1.30
N LYS A 183 -8.24 15.42 0.19
CA LYS A 183 -9.50 14.88 -0.32
C LYS A 183 -9.41 14.58 -1.81
N TYR A 184 -10.33 13.72 -2.28
CA TYR A 184 -10.49 13.47 -3.71
C TYR A 184 -10.99 14.72 -4.42
N ALA A 185 -10.49 14.97 -5.63
CA ALA A 185 -10.96 16.05 -6.48
C ALA A 185 -10.81 15.68 -7.96
N GLY A 186 -11.53 16.38 -8.82
CA GLY A 186 -11.44 16.21 -10.27
C GLY A 186 -12.53 15.32 -10.83
N ALA A 187 -12.24 14.68 -11.95
CA ALA A 187 -13.21 13.90 -12.72
C ALA A 187 -13.91 12.85 -11.87
N THR A 188 -15.21 12.66 -12.11
CA THR A 188 -16.08 11.71 -11.39
C THR A 188 -16.30 12.01 -9.90
N THR A 189 -15.92 13.20 -9.42
CA THR A 189 -16.19 13.69 -8.05
C THR A 189 -17.11 14.91 -8.07
N ASP A 190 -17.68 15.25 -6.91
CA ASP A 190 -18.47 16.49 -6.74
C ASP A 190 -17.58 17.74 -6.61
N THR A 191 -16.26 17.57 -6.54
CA THR A 191 -15.29 18.65 -6.32
C THR A 191 -14.43 18.84 -7.56
N LEU A 192 -14.50 20.01 -8.21
CA LEU A 192 -13.71 20.38 -9.37
C LEU A 192 -13.81 19.36 -10.52
N SER A 193 -15.02 18.90 -10.79
CA SER A 193 -15.35 17.81 -11.75
C SER A 193 -14.98 18.14 -13.21
N SER A 194 -14.60 19.36 -13.54
CA SER A 194 -14.16 19.78 -14.90
C SER A 194 -12.77 19.27 -15.28
N ALA A 195 -11.99 18.71 -14.34
CA ALA A 195 -10.72 18.11 -14.62
C ALA A 195 -10.87 16.78 -15.39
N LYS A 196 -9.84 16.39 -16.13
CA LYS A 196 -9.78 15.11 -16.86
C LYS A 196 -9.36 13.96 -15.97
N CYS A 197 -8.55 14.26 -14.94
CA CYS A 197 -8.06 13.29 -13.97
C CYS A 197 -8.87 13.28 -12.68
N LEU A 198 -8.95 12.10 -12.08
CA LEU A 198 -9.31 11.90 -10.68
C LEU A 198 -8.03 12.02 -9.84
N TYR A 199 -7.97 12.99 -8.94
CA TYR A 199 -6.82 13.25 -8.08
C TYR A 199 -7.00 12.71 -6.68
N LEU A 200 -5.99 11.98 -6.17
CA LEU A 200 -5.96 11.37 -4.84
C LEU A 200 -4.63 11.68 -4.15
N ALA A 201 -4.69 12.00 -2.87
CA ALA A 201 -3.50 12.23 -2.07
C ALA A 201 -2.75 10.91 -1.77
N ILE A 202 -1.43 10.92 -1.96
CA ILE A 202 -0.50 9.88 -1.51
C ILE A 202 -0.09 10.25 -0.09
N ARG A 203 -0.65 9.55 0.92
CA ARG A 203 -0.55 9.98 2.32
C ARG A 203 -0.36 8.84 3.30
N VAL A 204 0.32 9.16 4.42
CA VAL A 204 0.29 8.36 5.63
C VAL A 204 -0.31 9.24 6.73
N ASN A 205 -1.40 8.82 7.33
CA ASN A 205 -2.15 9.59 8.33
C ASN A 205 -2.52 11.00 7.82
N GLN A 206 -1.97 12.05 8.44
CA GLN A 206 -2.18 13.46 8.08
C GLN A 206 -1.11 14.02 7.14
N HIS A 207 -0.01 13.29 6.91
CA HIS A 207 1.08 13.76 6.08
C HIS A 207 0.89 13.33 4.63
N VAL A 208 0.88 14.30 3.72
CA VAL A 208 0.72 14.09 2.28
C VAL A 208 2.09 14.19 1.61
N TYR A 209 2.51 13.12 0.95
CA TYR A 209 3.79 13.02 0.23
C TYR A 209 3.68 13.44 -1.23
N GLY A 210 2.45 13.46 -1.76
CA GLY A 210 2.18 13.82 -3.14
C GLY A 210 0.74 13.58 -3.54
N VAL A 211 0.45 13.69 -4.82
CA VAL A 211 -0.87 13.47 -5.41
C VAL A 211 -0.73 12.61 -6.65
N ALA A 212 -1.59 11.61 -6.79
CA ALA A 212 -1.74 10.82 -8.00
C ALA A 212 -3.01 11.23 -8.74
N GLY A 213 -2.90 11.54 -10.02
CA GLY A 213 -3.99 11.78 -10.96
C GLY A 213 -4.18 10.60 -11.89
N ILE A 214 -5.39 10.12 -12.04
CA ILE A 214 -5.78 9.02 -12.93
C ILE A 214 -6.71 9.56 -14.01
N ALA A 215 -6.35 9.42 -15.28
CA ALA A 215 -7.17 9.84 -16.41
C ALA A 215 -8.38 8.91 -16.55
N VAL A 216 -9.55 9.34 -16.05
CA VAL A 216 -10.76 8.48 -16.01
C VAL A 216 -11.71 8.69 -17.18
N ASN A 217 -11.49 9.69 -18.06
CA ASN A 217 -12.27 9.94 -19.28
C ASN A 217 -13.81 9.86 -19.06
N GLY A 218 -14.28 10.41 -17.94
CA GLY A 218 -15.71 10.45 -17.58
C GLY A 218 -16.31 9.13 -17.10
N THR A 219 -15.59 8.01 -17.13
CA THR A 219 -16.05 6.72 -16.59
C THR A 219 -15.51 6.51 -15.18
N PRO A 220 -16.38 6.42 -14.15
CA PRO A 220 -15.90 6.16 -12.79
C PRO A 220 -15.23 4.80 -12.68
N LEU A 221 -14.25 4.71 -11.77
CA LEU A 221 -13.63 3.44 -11.41
C LEU A 221 -14.65 2.53 -10.73
N ASP A 222 -14.56 1.23 -10.97
CA ASP A 222 -15.38 0.28 -10.25
C ASP A 222 -14.94 0.19 -8.78
N SER A 223 -15.77 -0.44 -7.94
CA SER A 223 -15.53 -0.55 -6.50
C SER A 223 -14.25 -1.34 -6.18
N PHE A 224 -13.92 -2.33 -7.01
CA PHE A 224 -12.71 -3.14 -6.85
C PHE A 224 -11.47 -2.35 -7.27
N GLU A 225 -11.48 -1.72 -8.45
CA GLU A 225 -10.41 -0.86 -8.96
C GLU A 225 -10.06 0.24 -7.95
N ASN A 226 -11.09 0.94 -7.43
CA ASN A 226 -10.91 1.99 -6.43
C ASN A 226 -10.28 1.46 -5.13
N SER A 227 -10.71 0.29 -4.65
CA SER A 227 -10.15 -0.33 -3.44
C SER A 227 -8.68 -0.71 -3.61
N VAL A 228 -8.29 -1.26 -4.78
CA VAL A 228 -6.89 -1.63 -5.05
C VAL A 228 -6.03 -0.38 -5.28
N LEU A 229 -6.54 0.61 -6.00
CA LEU A 229 -5.90 1.91 -6.19
C LEU A 229 -5.51 2.55 -4.84
N LEU A 230 -6.48 2.68 -3.92
CA LEU A 230 -6.22 3.25 -2.59
C LEU A 230 -5.17 2.45 -1.81
N SER A 231 -5.19 1.13 -1.95
CA SER A 231 -4.20 0.28 -1.28
C SER A 231 -2.80 0.46 -1.86
N ILE A 232 -2.66 0.54 -3.21
CA ILE A 232 -1.36 0.79 -3.87
C ILE A 232 -0.82 2.18 -3.50
N LEU A 233 -1.67 3.21 -3.47
CA LEU A 233 -1.26 4.56 -3.03
C LEU A 233 -0.84 4.58 -1.55
N GLY A 234 -1.47 3.76 -0.70
CA GLY A 234 -1.05 3.58 0.68
C GLY A 234 0.34 2.96 0.80
N GLU A 235 0.63 1.90 0.04
CA GLU A 235 1.97 1.28 0.00
C GLU A 235 3.03 2.25 -0.55
N CYS A 236 2.69 3.02 -1.58
CA CYS A 236 3.55 4.08 -2.11
C CYS A 236 3.88 5.13 -1.04
N ALA A 237 2.88 5.59 -0.31
CA ALA A 237 3.06 6.59 0.75
C ALA A 237 3.97 6.06 1.87
N LEU A 238 3.80 4.80 2.28
CA LEU A 238 4.67 4.14 3.27
C LEU A 238 6.12 4.01 2.77
N ALA A 239 6.31 3.68 1.48
CA ALA A 239 7.65 3.61 0.90
C ALA A 239 8.33 4.99 0.89
N LEU A 240 7.63 6.06 0.51
CA LEU A 240 8.13 7.43 0.55
C LEU A 240 8.46 7.87 1.99
N GLU A 241 7.60 7.55 2.95
CA GLU A 241 7.84 7.82 4.37
C GLU A 241 9.12 7.12 4.88
N ASN A 242 9.31 5.85 4.51
CA ASN A 242 10.50 5.09 4.90
C ASN A 242 11.79 5.70 4.33
N ILE A 243 11.78 6.13 3.06
CA ILE A 243 12.94 6.80 2.43
C ILE A 243 13.26 8.10 3.16
N LYS A 244 12.24 8.93 3.43
CA LYS A 244 12.40 10.18 4.17
C LYS A 244 12.98 9.94 5.57
N ASN A 245 12.40 9.00 6.31
CA ASN A 245 12.87 8.66 7.66
C ASN A 245 14.30 8.10 7.68
N ALA A 246 14.67 7.31 6.66
CA ALA A 246 16.04 6.79 6.51
C ALA A 246 17.02 7.94 6.29
N LYS A 247 16.71 8.89 5.41
CA LYS A 247 17.52 10.07 5.13
C LYS A 247 17.70 10.96 6.36
N GLU A 248 16.61 11.26 7.08
CA GLU A 248 16.64 12.05 8.31
C GLU A 248 17.51 11.38 9.41
N LYS A 249 17.43 10.05 9.54
CA LYS A 249 18.28 9.28 10.47
C LYS A 249 19.75 9.33 10.07
N GLU A 250 20.05 9.22 8.80
CA GLU A 250 21.45 9.30 8.30
C GLU A 250 22.05 10.70 8.58
N GLU A 251 21.30 11.76 8.26
CA GLU A 251 21.71 13.13 8.53
C GLU A 251 21.94 13.36 10.04
N ALA A 252 21.03 12.87 10.89
CA ALA A 252 21.18 12.97 12.35
C ALA A 252 22.39 12.17 12.87
N ALA A 253 22.66 10.99 12.31
CA ALA A 253 23.81 10.17 12.69
C ALA A 253 25.14 10.85 12.32
N VAL A 254 25.23 11.43 11.12
CA VAL A 254 26.42 12.20 10.68
C VAL A 254 26.65 13.41 11.59
N LEU A 255 25.59 14.13 11.93
CA LEU A 255 25.69 15.28 12.85
C LEU A 255 26.19 14.84 14.23
N ALA A 256 25.61 13.78 14.80
CA ALA A 256 26.01 13.25 16.10
C ALA A 256 27.47 12.75 16.10
N GLN A 257 27.92 12.11 15.03
CA GLN A 257 29.31 11.68 14.86
C GLN A 257 30.27 12.86 14.82
N ASN A 258 29.93 13.93 14.10
CA ASN A 258 30.73 15.15 14.02
C ASN A 258 30.85 15.82 15.40
N GLU A 259 29.76 15.93 16.15
CA GLU A 259 29.78 16.49 17.51
C GLU A 259 30.62 15.62 18.46
N GLN A 260 30.54 14.31 18.36
CA GLN A 260 31.37 13.39 19.16
C GLN A 260 32.87 13.52 18.84
N LEU A 261 33.22 13.63 17.55
CA LEU A 261 34.58 13.89 17.10
C LEU A 261 35.10 15.21 17.68
N ARG A 262 34.29 16.27 17.58
CA ARG A 262 34.67 17.59 18.12
C ARG A 262 34.87 17.56 19.64
N ALA A 263 33.99 16.89 20.38
CA ALA A 263 34.15 16.72 21.82
C ALA A 263 35.42 15.93 22.20
N ASN A 264 35.73 14.87 21.46
CA ASN A 264 36.93 14.07 21.69
C ASN A 264 38.21 14.85 21.39
N LEU A 265 38.23 15.62 20.29
CA LEU A 265 39.35 16.51 19.95
C LEU A 265 39.59 17.56 21.04
N LEU A 266 38.53 18.25 21.48
CA LEU A 266 38.68 19.24 22.56
C LEU A 266 39.15 18.65 23.87
N ARG A 267 38.73 17.40 24.18
CA ARG A 267 39.23 16.69 25.38
C ARG A 267 40.71 16.35 25.28
N ALA A 268 41.15 15.83 24.10
CA ALA A 268 42.56 15.50 23.85
C ALA A 268 43.44 16.75 23.93
N ILE A 269 43.03 17.83 23.24
CA ILE A 269 43.76 19.11 23.27
C ILE A 269 43.85 19.66 24.68
N SER A 270 42.76 19.60 25.45
CA SER A 270 42.74 20.09 26.85
C SER A 270 43.69 19.28 27.76
N HIS A 271 43.77 17.95 27.51
CA HIS A 271 44.71 17.09 28.23
C HIS A 271 46.16 17.45 27.88
N ASP A 272 46.48 17.58 26.61
CA ASP A 272 47.84 17.84 26.11
C ASP A 272 48.34 19.24 26.45
N LEU A 273 47.44 20.22 26.55
CA LEU A 273 47.79 21.56 27.07
C LEU A 273 48.00 21.57 28.58
N ARG A 274 47.28 20.77 29.36
CA ARG A 274 47.34 20.77 30.81
C ARG A 274 48.69 20.28 31.34
N THR A 275 49.26 19.26 30.71
CA THR A 275 50.52 18.63 31.16
C THR A 275 51.68 19.62 31.21
N PRO A 276 52.07 20.31 30.14
CA PRO A 276 53.16 21.30 30.16
C PRO A 276 52.83 22.52 30.99
N LEU A 277 51.56 23.00 30.99
CA LEU A 277 51.14 24.09 31.84
C LEU A 277 51.32 23.78 33.34
N THR A 278 51.07 22.52 33.74
CA THR A 278 51.27 22.09 35.13
C THR A 278 52.75 21.99 35.44
N ALA A 279 53.59 21.54 34.51
CA ALA A 279 55.05 21.50 34.68
C ALA A 279 55.64 22.90 34.79
N ILE A 280 55.28 23.81 33.90
CA ILE A 280 55.69 25.23 33.94
C ILE A 280 55.29 25.88 35.27
N SER A 281 54.02 25.72 35.70
CA SER A 281 53.52 26.27 36.95
C SER A 281 54.25 25.69 38.17
N GLY A 282 54.50 24.38 38.17
CA GLY A 282 55.24 23.69 39.23
C GLY A 282 56.71 24.17 39.34
N SER A 283 57.39 24.23 38.20
CA SER A 283 58.78 24.71 38.10
C SER A 283 58.93 26.16 38.51
N ALA A 284 58.04 27.04 38.03
CA ALA A 284 57.99 28.45 38.43
C ALA A 284 57.64 28.62 39.92
N GLY A 285 56.71 27.84 40.48
CA GLY A 285 56.40 27.82 41.90
C GLY A 285 57.55 27.38 42.79
N ASN A 286 58.29 26.36 42.33
CA ASN A 286 59.51 25.90 43.02
C ASN A 286 60.61 26.98 43.05
N LEU A 287 60.84 27.64 41.91
CA LEU A 287 61.75 28.78 41.84
C LEU A 287 61.36 29.89 42.80
N LEU A 288 60.08 30.31 42.86
CA LEU A 288 59.59 31.33 43.75
C LEU A 288 59.80 30.98 45.23
N ALA A 289 59.57 29.75 45.65
CA ALA A 289 59.65 29.31 47.02
C ALA A 289 61.08 29.03 47.49
N ASN A 290 61.98 28.50 46.62
CA ASN A 290 63.26 27.95 47.03
C ASN A 290 64.49 28.58 46.32
N TYR A 291 64.31 29.66 45.56
CA TYR A 291 65.39 30.31 44.77
C TYR A 291 66.69 30.45 45.49
N LYS A 292 66.71 30.93 46.76
CA LYS A 292 67.88 31.16 47.58
C LYS A 292 68.59 29.87 48.10
N LYS A 293 67.92 28.74 48.05
CA LYS A 293 68.39 27.44 48.50
C LYS A 293 68.85 26.54 47.36
N MET A 294 68.54 26.92 46.12
CA MET A 294 68.97 26.18 44.90
C MET A 294 70.38 26.61 44.51
N ASP A 295 71.21 25.64 44.00
CA ASP A 295 72.43 25.94 43.34
C ASP A 295 72.19 26.54 41.95
N ASP A 296 73.27 27.09 41.35
CA ASP A 296 73.16 27.78 40.07
C ASP A 296 72.77 26.80 38.92
N ALA A 297 73.29 25.56 38.94
CA ALA A 297 73.00 24.55 37.94
C ALA A 297 71.51 24.15 37.98
N LEU A 298 70.94 23.94 39.17
CA LEU A 298 69.51 23.57 39.30
C LEU A 298 68.57 24.73 38.90
N ARG A 299 68.99 25.99 39.17
CA ARG A 299 68.25 27.16 38.68
C ARG A 299 68.18 27.27 37.17
N GLU A 300 69.36 27.10 36.54
CA GLU A 300 69.48 27.16 35.09
C GLU A 300 68.68 26.02 34.40
N GLN A 301 68.76 24.81 34.95
CA GLN A 301 67.95 23.70 34.49
C GLN A 301 66.46 23.98 34.57
N THR A 302 65.99 24.53 35.73
CA THR A 302 64.55 24.80 35.91
C THR A 302 64.04 25.92 35.00
N PHE A 303 64.89 26.94 34.71
CA PHE A 303 64.53 27.96 33.71
C PHE A 303 64.47 27.36 32.28
N THR A 304 65.39 26.47 31.95
CA THR A 304 65.43 25.79 30.67
C THR A 304 64.14 24.91 30.49
N ASP A 305 63.78 24.15 31.52
CA ASP A 305 62.56 23.33 31.50
C ASP A 305 61.28 24.17 31.24
N ILE A 306 61.16 25.35 31.94
CA ILE A 306 60.05 26.27 31.71
C ILE A 306 60.03 26.81 30.28
N TYR A 307 61.22 27.15 29.75
CA TYR A 307 61.34 27.68 28.40
C TYR A 307 60.95 26.64 27.35
N ASP A 308 61.46 25.42 27.49
CA ASP A 308 61.22 24.31 26.55
C ASP A 308 59.73 23.91 26.53
N ASP A 309 59.12 23.76 27.71
CA ASP A 309 57.68 23.50 27.82
C ASP A 309 56.82 24.62 27.22
N SER A 310 57.24 25.89 27.39
CA SER A 310 56.54 27.04 26.79
C SER A 310 56.65 27.05 25.25
N MET A 311 57.84 26.75 24.72
CA MET A 311 58.04 26.65 23.26
C MET A 311 57.27 25.49 22.66
N TRP A 312 57.15 24.38 23.37
CA TRP A 312 56.33 23.24 22.94
C TRP A 312 54.85 23.62 22.87
N LEU A 313 54.34 24.36 23.88
CA LEU A 313 52.94 24.85 23.87
C LEU A 313 52.67 25.80 22.70
N ILE A 314 53.57 26.71 22.37
CA ILE A 314 53.47 27.63 21.23
C ILE A 314 53.31 26.81 19.93
N ASN A 315 54.23 25.85 19.71
CA ASN A 315 54.19 25.01 18.54
C ASN A 315 52.91 24.17 18.43
N LEU A 316 52.40 23.66 19.56
CA LEU A 316 51.12 22.93 19.60
C LEU A 316 49.96 23.79 19.18
N VAL A 317 49.87 25.03 19.70
CA VAL A 317 48.82 25.99 19.35
C VAL A 317 48.87 26.42 17.88
N GLU A 318 50.10 26.64 17.33
CA GLU A 318 50.28 26.97 15.91
C GLU A 318 49.83 25.81 14.99
N ASN A 319 50.19 24.58 15.35
CA ASN A 319 49.75 23.40 14.62
C ASN A 319 48.20 23.23 14.64
N LEU A 320 47.58 23.47 15.79
CA LEU A 320 46.12 23.46 15.91
C LEU A 320 45.43 24.51 15.04
N LEU A 321 45.97 25.72 14.99
CA LEU A 321 45.45 26.81 14.17
C LEU A 321 45.65 26.54 12.65
N ALA A 322 46.71 25.82 12.28
CA ALA A 322 46.93 25.43 10.90
C ALA A 322 45.95 24.39 10.39
N VAL A 323 45.45 23.51 11.25
CA VAL A 323 44.42 22.47 10.89
C VAL A 323 43.01 23.07 10.83
N THR A 324 42.75 24.19 11.46
CA THR A 324 41.44 24.85 11.50
C THR A 324 41.22 25.89 10.37
N ARG A 325 42.26 26.15 9.57
CA ARG A 325 42.17 26.97 8.34
C ARG A 325 41.91 26.08 7.13
#